data_95714df82f3b2a61102d1dcc6fdba88e
#
_entry.id   95714df82f3b2a61102d1dcc6fdba88e
#
_cell.length_a   1.000
_cell.length_b   1.000
_cell.length_c   1.000
_cell.angle_alpha   90.00
_cell.angle_beta   90.00
_cell.angle_gamma   90.00
#
_symmetry.space_group_name_H-M   'P 1'
#
loop_
_entity.id
_entity.type
_entity.pdbx_description
1 polymer ?
#
loop_
_entity_poly.entity_id
_entity_poly.type
_entity_poly.pdbx_seq_one_letter_code
_entity_poly.pdbx_strand_id
1 'polypeptide(L)'
;MKEAEHISKYDYCFYFDVDMGIVDKVGDEVLGDLVATMHPYQTFAPKADRSYDRNPNSLAYVKPGDEGDNYYAGGFNGGTTKRFLEMAEVIADRVNKDLENGVIALWHDESHLNRYLIDNPPSITLDPSYCFAEEQMSNLSYPYKNPKIIALKKNHNELRS
;
A
#
# COMPACT_ATOMS: atom_id res chain seq x y z
N MET A 1 -1.71 9.41 16.95
CA MET A 1 -1.06 8.07 17.02
C MET A 1 -0.25 7.99 18.31
N LYS A 2 -0.41 6.90 19.09
CA LYS A 2 0.23 6.76 20.43
C LYS A 2 1.77 6.74 20.36
N GLU A 3 2.33 6.22 19.27
CA GLU A 3 3.77 6.00 19.12
C GLU A 3 4.49 7.08 18.27
N ALA A 4 3.78 8.13 17.85
CA ALA A 4 4.33 9.16 16.96
C ALA A 4 5.58 9.83 17.51
N GLU A 5 5.61 10.12 18.81
CA GLU A 5 6.78 10.74 19.49
C GLU A 5 8.01 9.81 19.47
N HIS A 6 7.78 8.49 19.60
CA HIS A 6 8.87 7.52 19.53
C HIS A 6 9.41 7.38 18.10
N ILE A 7 8.50 7.26 17.13
CA ILE A 7 8.83 7.11 15.71
C ILE A 7 9.53 8.35 15.16
N SER A 8 9.14 9.56 15.60
CA SER A 8 9.71 10.84 15.13
C SER A 8 11.20 11.03 15.39
N LYS A 9 11.83 10.15 16.18
CA LYS A 9 13.28 10.14 16.44
C LYS A 9 14.11 9.54 15.29
N TYR A 10 13.47 8.91 14.33
CA TYR A 10 14.12 8.26 13.19
C TYR A 10 13.89 9.08 11.92
N ASP A 11 14.86 9.04 10.99
CA ASP A 11 14.79 9.78 9.72
C ASP A 11 13.75 9.18 8.76
N TYR A 12 13.62 7.86 8.77
CA TYR A 12 12.72 7.10 7.89
C TYR A 12 11.85 6.14 8.68
N CYS A 13 10.60 5.97 8.22
CA CYS A 13 9.66 5.01 8.76
C CYS A 13 8.94 4.29 7.62
N PHE A 14 8.85 2.96 7.73
CA PHE A 14 8.15 2.12 6.75
C PHE A 14 7.14 1.22 7.44
N TYR A 15 5.97 1.12 6.83
CA TYR A 15 4.99 0.09 7.13
C TYR A 15 5.36 -1.18 6.39
N PHE A 16 5.21 -2.30 7.07
CA PHE A 16 5.53 -3.63 6.55
C PHE A 16 4.52 -4.63 7.11
N ASP A 17 3.76 -5.29 6.23
CA ASP A 17 2.79 -6.30 6.66
C ASP A 17 3.48 -7.50 7.31
N VAL A 18 2.87 -8.02 8.38
CA VAL A 18 3.41 -9.13 9.16
C VAL A 18 3.56 -10.44 8.37
N ASP A 19 2.83 -10.58 7.28
CA ASP A 19 2.85 -11.73 6.37
C ASP A 19 3.75 -11.52 5.15
N MET A 20 4.68 -10.59 5.24
CA MET A 20 5.70 -10.38 4.22
C MET A 20 7.08 -10.83 4.70
N GLY A 21 7.95 -11.22 3.74
CA GLY A 21 9.32 -11.64 4.01
C GLY A 21 10.32 -10.94 3.10
N ILE A 22 11.43 -10.46 3.67
CA ILE A 22 12.55 -9.92 2.90
C ILE A 22 13.40 -11.09 2.41
N VAL A 23 13.55 -11.24 1.08
CA VAL A 23 14.25 -12.37 0.45
C VAL A 23 15.52 -11.95 -0.30
N ASP A 24 15.72 -10.66 -0.53
CA ASP A 24 16.94 -10.09 -1.10
C ASP A 24 17.23 -8.73 -0.46
N LYS A 25 18.42 -8.20 -0.71
CA LYS A 25 18.87 -6.91 -0.14
C LYS A 25 17.93 -5.78 -0.56
N VAL A 26 17.41 -5.08 0.42
CA VAL A 26 16.76 -3.77 0.31
C VAL A 26 17.79 -2.72 0.74
N GLY A 27 18.12 -1.80 -0.14
CA GLY A 27 19.15 -0.77 0.08
C GLY A 27 18.56 0.64 0.11
N ASP A 28 19.40 1.61 -0.22
CA ASP A 28 19.05 3.04 -0.17
C ASP A 28 18.02 3.45 -1.24
N GLU A 29 17.73 2.57 -2.20
CA GLU A 29 16.74 2.80 -3.26
C GLU A 29 15.31 3.02 -2.74
N VAL A 30 15.03 2.66 -1.47
CA VAL A 30 13.74 2.93 -0.83
C VAL A 30 13.73 4.23 -0.02
N LEU A 31 14.86 4.94 0.11
CA LEU A 31 14.98 6.13 0.95
C LEU A 31 14.47 7.37 0.19
N GLY A 32 13.17 7.58 0.18
CA GLY A 32 12.49 8.72 -0.43
C GLY A 32 11.63 9.51 0.55
N ASP A 33 11.13 10.67 0.12
CA ASP A 33 10.24 11.50 0.95
C ASP A 33 8.91 10.78 1.22
N LEU A 34 8.26 10.29 0.17
CA LEU A 34 7.08 9.42 0.24
C LEU A 34 7.30 8.25 -0.72
N VAL A 35 7.16 7.03 -0.25
CA VAL A 35 7.48 5.80 -0.97
C VAL A 35 6.27 4.87 -0.96
N ALA A 36 5.89 4.37 -2.12
CA ALA A 36 4.81 3.40 -2.26
C ALA A 36 5.16 2.32 -3.28
N THR A 37 4.68 1.12 -3.05
CA THR A 37 4.95 -0.05 -3.91
C THR A 37 3.77 -0.33 -4.83
N MET A 38 4.03 -0.48 -6.13
CA MET A 38 3.02 -0.86 -7.12
C MET A 38 2.42 -2.23 -6.78
N HIS A 39 1.09 -2.32 -6.86
CA HIS A 39 0.39 -3.57 -6.55
C HIS A 39 0.68 -4.66 -7.61
N PRO A 40 1.08 -5.89 -7.21
CA PRO A 40 1.59 -6.92 -8.12
C PRO A 40 0.62 -7.36 -9.23
N TYR A 41 -0.69 -7.19 -9.03
CA TYR A 41 -1.71 -7.52 -10.02
C TYR A 41 -2.34 -6.30 -10.68
N GLN A 42 -2.69 -5.28 -9.89
CA GLN A 42 -3.40 -4.09 -10.36
C GLN A 42 -2.56 -3.22 -11.30
N THR A 43 -1.23 -3.32 -11.21
CA THR A 43 -0.28 -2.63 -12.10
C THR A 43 -0.53 -2.91 -13.58
N PHE A 44 -0.99 -4.13 -13.91
CA PHE A 44 -1.24 -4.54 -15.29
C PHE A 44 -2.69 -4.30 -15.75
N ALA A 45 -3.57 -3.94 -14.83
CA ALA A 45 -4.97 -3.67 -15.17
C ALA A 45 -5.12 -2.26 -15.80
N PRO A 46 -6.03 -2.09 -16.77
CA PRO A 46 -6.47 -0.76 -17.20
C PRO A 46 -6.89 0.08 -16.00
N LYS A 47 -6.64 1.39 -16.02
CA LYS A 47 -6.91 2.29 -14.89
C LYS A 47 -8.35 2.15 -14.37
N ALA A 48 -9.32 2.08 -15.27
CA ALA A 48 -10.74 1.96 -14.95
C ALA A 48 -11.12 0.65 -14.25
N ASP A 49 -10.33 -0.42 -14.47
CA ASP A 49 -10.59 -1.78 -13.96
C ASP A 49 -9.86 -2.04 -12.63
N ARG A 50 -9.03 -1.10 -12.17
CA ARG A 50 -8.34 -1.22 -10.88
C ARG A 50 -9.32 -1.16 -9.72
N SER A 51 -8.99 -1.87 -8.65
CA SER A 51 -9.87 -2.08 -7.49
C SER A 51 -9.99 -0.85 -6.57
N TYR A 52 -10.09 0.36 -7.14
CA TYR A 52 -10.37 1.56 -6.36
C TYR A 52 -11.74 1.47 -5.67
N ASP A 53 -11.85 2.06 -4.50
CA ASP A 53 -13.15 2.18 -3.84
C ASP A 53 -14.08 3.07 -4.66
N ARG A 54 -15.25 2.54 -5.02
CA ARG A 54 -16.29 3.23 -5.81
C ARG A 54 -17.53 3.58 -5.00
N ASN A 55 -17.50 3.37 -3.67
CA ASN A 55 -18.57 3.77 -2.78
C ASN A 55 -18.50 5.28 -2.49
N PRO A 56 -19.46 6.10 -2.97
CA PRO A 56 -19.42 7.55 -2.78
C PRO A 56 -19.61 7.98 -1.31
N ASN A 57 -19.98 7.06 -0.42
CA ASN A 57 -20.10 7.33 1.01
C ASN A 57 -18.77 7.10 1.75
N SER A 58 -17.76 6.48 1.12
CA SER A 58 -16.44 6.28 1.70
C SER A 58 -15.52 7.47 1.44
N LEU A 59 -14.69 7.82 2.40
CA LEU A 59 -13.60 8.78 2.22
C LEU A 59 -12.41 8.24 1.41
N ALA A 60 -12.46 6.94 1.08
CA ALA A 60 -11.55 6.32 0.10
C ALA A 60 -12.08 6.39 -1.34
N TYR A 61 -13.25 6.98 -1.57
CA TYR A 61 -13.88 7.05 -2.88
C TYR A 61 -12.97 7.67 -3.94
N VAL A 62 -12.82 6.96 -5.04
CA VAL A 62 -12.18 7.45 -6.26
C VAL A 62 -13.23 7.50 -7.37
N LYS A 63 -13.54 8.71 -7.84
CA LYS A 63 -14.50 8.91 -8.92
C LYS A 63 -13.96 8.27 -10.22
N PRO A 64 -14.81 7.65 -11.06
CA PRO A 64 -14.41 7.24 -12.38
C PRO A 64 -13.81 8.41 -13.20
N GLY A 65 -12.60 8.20 -13.72
CA GLY A 65 -11.82 9.22 -14.42
C GLY A 65 -10.77 9.94 -13.56
N ASP A 66 -10.81 9.77 -12.24
CA ASP A 66 -9.84 10.36 -11.30
C ASP A 66 -8.78 9.33 -10.83
N GLU A 67 -8.67 8.18 -11.52
CA GLU A 67 -7.70 7.14 -11.19
C GLU A 67 -6.27 7.66 -11.34
N GLY A 68 -5.42 7.32 -10.36
CA GLY A 68 -3.99 7.61 -10.40
C GLY A 68 -3.25 6.83 -11.50
N ASP A 69 -2.00 7.22 -11.78
CA ASP A 69 -1.15 6.51 -12.75
C ASP A 69 -0.85 5.09 -12.31
N ASN A 70 -0.71 4.86 -11.01
CA ASN A 70 -0.48 3.55 -10.40
C ASN A 70 -1.56 3.22 -9.36
N TYR A 71 -1.74 1.92 -9.10
CA TYR A 71 -2.42 1.40 -7.94
C TYR A 71 -1.37 0.77 -7.01
N TYR A 72 -1.40 1.11 -5.75
CA TYR A 72 -0.36 0.75 -4.79
C TYR A 72 -0.85 -0.32 -3.81
N ALA A 73 0.04 -1.25 -3.48
CA ALA A 73 -0.18 -2.26 -2.46
C ALA A 73 -0.07 -1.66 -1.05
N GLY A 74 -0.92 -2.09 -0.13
CA GLY A 74 -0.87 -1.68 1.27
C GLY A 74 0.35 -2.20 2.02
N GLY A 75 0.89 -3.35 1.62
CA GLY A 75 1.85 -4.14 2.42
C GLY A 75 3.23 -3.53 2.63
N PHE A 76 3.73 -2.67 1.72
CA PHE A 76 5.02 -1.99 1.90
C PHE A 76 4.96 -0.56 1.37
N ASN A 77 5.04 0.40 2.28
CA ASN A 77 5.05 1.83 1.99
C ASN A 77 5.74 2.60 3.12
N GLY A 78 6.12 3.87 2.88
CA GLY A 78 6.82 4.65 3.90
C GLY A 78 7.42 5.93 3.37
N GLY A 79 8.62 6.26 3.87
CA GLY A 79 9.38 7.43 3.47
C GLY A 79 10.04 8.14 4.64
N THR A 80 10.34 9.46 4.49
CA THR A 80 10.75 10.25 5.64
C THR A 80 9.72 10.12 6.76
N THR A 81 10.18 10.02 8.00
CA THR A 81 9.26 9.82 9.14
C THR A 81 8.18 10.89 9.20
N LYS A 82 8.53 12.13 8.88
CA LYS A 82 7.55 13.23 8.82
C LYS A 82 6.42 12.93 7.83
N ARG A 83 6.76 12.57 6.58
CA ARG A 83 5.76 12.31 5.53
C ARG A 83 4.95 11.04 5.80
N PHE A 84 5.59 10.01 6.36
CA PHE A 84 4.89 8.80 6.79
C PHE A 84 3.85 9.11 7.87
N LEU A 85 4.19 9.89 8.90
CA LEU A 85 3.27 10.25 9.97
C LEU A 85 2.12 11.13 9.48
N GLU A 86 2.38 12.10 8.60
CA GLU A 86 1.35 12.93 7.94
C GLU A 86 0.35 12.06 7.15
N MET A 87 0.86 11.12 6.35
CA MET A 87 0.03 10.16 5.61
C MET A 87 -0.80 9.29 6.53
N ALA A 88 -0.17 8.68 7.54
CA ALA A 88 -0.83 7.78 8.46
C ALA A 88 -1.92 8.48 9.29
N GLU A 89 -1.72 9.75 9.68
CA GLU A 89 -2.72 10.55 10.38
C GLU A 89 -3.95 10.82 9.49
N VAL A 90 -3.74 11.21 8.24
CA VAL A 90 -4.84 11.45 7.29
C VAL A 90 -5.61 10.17 7.01
N ILE A 91 -4.92 9.04 6.81
CA ILE A 91 -5.57 7.75 6.57
C ILE A 91 -6.36 7.31 7.80
N ALA A 92 -5.78 7.39 8.99
CA ALA A 92 -6.46 7.03 10.24
C ALA A 92 -7.70 7.88 10.50
N ASP A 93 -7.64 9.18 10.25
CA ASP A 93 -8.80 10.09 10.38
C ASP A 93 -9.92 9.70 9.40
N ARG A 94 -9.59 9.41 8.13
CA ARG A 94 -10.56 8.97 7.13
C ARG A 94 -11.21 7.64 7.50
N VAL A 95 -10.41 6.65 7.93
CA VAL A 95 -10.91 5.33 8.37
C VAL A 95 -11.86 5.50 9.55
N ASN A 96 -11.49 6.28 10.56
CA ASN A 96 -12.34 6.50 11.74
C ASN A 96 -13.68 7.16 11.37
N LYS A 97 -13.66 8.18 10.52
CA LYS A 97 -14.89 8.84 10.03
C LYS A 97 -15.78 7.90 9.22
N ASP A 98 -15.20 7.07 8.37
CA ASP A 98 -15.97 6.05 7.65
C ASP A 98 -16.61 5.06 8.62
N LEU A 99 -15.87 4.57 9.62
CA LEU A 99 -16.41 3.67 10.64
C LEU A 99 -17.52 4.31 11.48
N GLU A 100 -17.40 5.57 11.87
CA GLU A 100 -18.44 6.35 12.56
C GLU A 100 -19.74 6.43 11.73
N ASN A 101 -19.62 6.42 10.39
CA ASN A 101 -20.75 6.44 9.46
C ASN A 101 -21.19 5.02 9.02
N GLY A 102 -20.63 3.96 9.62
CA GLY A 102 -20.95 2.58 9.27
C GLY A 102 -20.41 2.16 7.88
N VAL A 103 -19.40 2.85 7.37
CA VAL A 103 -18.77 2.57 6.09
C VAL A 103 -17.45 1.85 6.31
N ILE A 104 -17.20 0.80 5.51
CA ILE A 104 -15.92 0.12 5.42
C ILE A 104 -15.49 0.17 3.97
N ALA A 105 -14.31 0.72 3.70
CA ALA A 105 -13.76 0.81 2.35
C ALA A 105 -13.47 -0.58 1.78
N LEU A 106 -13.53 -0.72 0.46
CA LEU A 106 -13.45 -2.00 -0.29
C LEU A 106 -12.25 -2.87 0.13
N TRP A 107 -11.06 -2.27 0.21
CA TRP A 107 -9.81 -2.91 0.64
C TRP A 107 -9.25 -2.21 1.88
N HIS A 108 -10.14 -1.86 2.82
CA HIS A 108 -9.79 -1.28 4.11
C HIS A 108 -8.82 -0.09 3.97
N ASP A 109 -7.68 -0.16 4.66
CA ASP A 109 -6.62 0.86 4.66
C ASP A 109 -5.94 1.03 3.30
N GLU A 110 -5.79 -0.02 2.48
CA GLU A 110 -5.25 0.07 1.12
C GLU A 110 -6.10 0.99 0.22
N SER A 111 -7.43 0.95 0.36
CA SER A 111 -8.31 1.87 -0.39
C SER A 111 -8.04 3.33 0.00
N HIS A 112 -7.88 3.61 1.29
CA HIS A 112 -7.56 4.95 1.78
C HIS A 112 -6.15 5.40 1.39
N LEU A 113 -5.18 4.47 1.40
CA LEU A 113 -3.81 4.72 0.92
C LEU A 113 -3.84 5.15 -0.56
N ASN A 114 -4.53 4.39 -1.41
CA ASN A 114 -4.62 4.69 -2.83
C ASN A 114 -5.32 6.04 -3.08
N ARG A 115 -6.39 6.37 -2.33
CA ARG A 115 -7.03 7.69 -2.41
C ARG A 115 -6.08 8.80 -1.98
N TYR A 116 -5.27 8.59 -0.93
CA TYR A 116 -4.27 9.56 -0.49
C TYR A 116 -3.20 9.81 -1.55
N LEU A 117 -2.67 8.72 -2.14
CA LEU A 117 -1.57 8.79 -3.10
C LEU A 117 -1.95 9.36 -4.48
N ILE A 118 -3.24 9.41 -4.82
CA ILE A 118 -3.74 10.17 -5.99
C ILE A 118 -3.50 11.67 -5.77
N ASP A 119 -3.80 12.18 -4.58
CA ASP A 119 -3.66 13.60 -4.25
C ASP A 119 -2.21 13.96 -3.87
N ASN A 120 -1.44 12.98 -3.40
CA ASN A 120 -0.07 13.11 -2.91
C ASN A 120 0.83 12.05 -3.57
N PRO A 121 1.24 12.22 -4.83
CA PRO A 121 2.06 11.24 -5.53
C PRO A 121 3.36 10.93 -4.77
N PRO A 122 3.76 9.66 -4.69
CA PRO A 122 5.02 9.30 -4.02
C PRO A 122 6.23 9.85 -4.77
N SER A 123 7.27 10.21 -4.03
CA SER A 123 8.57 10.62 -4.60
C SER A 123 9.33 9.42 -5.18
N ILE A 124 9.09 8.22 -4.63
CA ILE A 124 9.59 6.95 -5.15
C ILE A 124 8.42 5.98 -5.30
N THR A 125 8.24 5.49 -6.52
CA THR A 125 7.34 4.37 -6.83
C THR A 125 8.19 3.11 -7.02
N LEU A 126 8.08 2.19 -6.07
CA LEU A 126 8.74 0.87 -6.16
C LEU A 126 7.93 -0.05 -7.05
N ASP A 127 8.62 -0.88 -7.80
CA ASP A 127 7.98 -1.89 -8.63
C ASP A 127 7.47 -3.08 -7.78
N PRO A 128 6.68 -4.02 -8.36
CA PRO A 128 6.15 -5.17 -7.65
C PRO A 128 7.18 -6.14 -7.04
N SER A 129 8.47 -5.99 -7.27
CA SER A 129 9.50 -6.80 -6.60
C SER A 129 9.57 -6.53 -5.08
N TYR A 130 9.03 -5.39 -4.64
CA TYR A 130 8.92 -5.02 -3.21
C TYR A 130 7.58 -5.40 -2.55
N CYS A 131 6.66 -6.00 -3.30
CA CYS A 131 5.44 -6.63 -2.81
C CYS A 131 5.08 -7.82 -3.71
N PHE A 132 6.05 -8.72 -3.90
CA PHE A 132 5.96 -9.81 -4.86
C PHE A 132 5.06 -10.91 -4.29
N ALA A 133 3.98 -11.27 -4.98
CA ALA A 133 3.12 -12.35 -4.54
C ALA A 133 3.82 -13.72 -4.66
N GLU A 134 3.93 -14.48 -3.57
CA GLU A 134 4.64 -15.75 -3.51
C GLU A 134 4.21 -16.73 -4.61
N GLU A 135 2.92 -16.78 -4.93
CA GLU A 135 2.37 -17.64 -5.98
C GLU A 135 2.88 -17.28 -7.40
N GLN A 136 3.40 -16.07 -7.61
CA GLN A 136 4.00 -15.66 -8.89
C GLN A 136 5.44 -16.14 -9.06
N MET A 137 6.09 -16.71 -8.04
CA MET A 137 7.48 -17.18 -8.13
C MET A 137 7.68 -18.24 -9.21
N SER A 138 6.68 -19.09 -9.45
CA SER A 138 6.69 -20.10 -10.50
C SER A 138 6.14 -19.62 -11.86
N ASN A 139 5.60 -18.41 -11.93
CA ASN A 139 5.02 -17.87 -13.17
C ASN A 139 6.10 -17.28 -14.07
N LEU A 140 6.52 -18.03 -15.08
CA LEU A 140 7.54 -17.60 -16.05
C LEU A 140 7.12 -16.38 -16.88
N SER A 141 5.83 -16.10 -16.99
CA SER A 141 5.29 -14.97 -17.75
C SER A 141 5.17 -13.70 -16.89
N TYR A 142 5.32 -13.78 -15.57
CA TYR A 142 5.30 -12.59 -14.71
C TYR A 142 6.56 -11.73 -14.98
N PRO A 143 6.41 -10.43 -15.25
CA PRO A 143 7.52 -9.61 -15.76
C PRO A 143 8.62 -9.32 -14.73
N TYR A 144 8.29 -9.34 -13.45
CA TYR A 144 9.26 -9.15 -12.36
C TYR A 144 9.81 -10.51 -11.92
N LYS A 145 11.13 -10.64 -11.85
CA LYS A 145 11.81 -11.96 -11.63
C LYS A 145 12.67 -12.01 -10.38
N ASN A 146 13.03 -10.85 -9.83
CA ASN A 146 13.95 -10.73 -8.72
C ASN A 146 13.22 -10.12 -7.52
N PRO A 147 12.39 -10.90 -6.80
CA PRO A 147 11.69 -10.36 -5.63
C PRO A 147 12.69 -9.95 -4.56
N LYS A 148 12.45 -8.81 -3.94
CA LYS A 148 13.16 -8.33 -2.75
C LYS A 148 12.34 -8.53 -1.49
N ILE A 149 11.03 -8.32 -1.61
CA ILE A 149 10.05 -8.53 -0.55
C ILE A 149 8.92 -9.35 -1.14
N ILE A 150 8.58 -10.46 -0.50
CA ILE A 150 7.47 -11.34 -0.91
C ILE A 150 6.30 -11.22 0.05
N ALA A 151 5.09 -11.17 -0.50
CA ALA A 151 3.85 -11.37 0.25
C ALA A 151 3.55 -12.87 0.29
N LEU A 152 3.59 -13.46 1.48
CA LEU A 152 3.44 -14.89 1.70
C LEU A 152 2.00 -15.34 1.40
N LYS A 153 1.87 -16.51 0.83
CA LYS A 153 0.56 -17.09 0.55
C LYS A 153 -0.18 -17.41 1.85
N LYS A 154 -1.36 -16.81 2.01
CA LYS A 154 -2.22 -17.05 3.19
C LYS A 154 -3.05 -18.31 3.02
N ASN A 155 -3.06 -19.17 4.04
CA ASN A 155 -4.07 -20.21 4.13
C ASN A 155 -5.32 -19.65 4.83
N HIS A 156 -6.24 -19.08 4.05
CA HIS A 156 -7.46 -18.46 4.58
C HIS A 156 -8.32 -19.37 5.44
N ASN A 157 -8.19 -20.70 5.30
CA ASN A 157 -8.94 -21.67 6.10
C ASN A 157 -8.40 -21.79 7.54
N GLU A 158 -7.12 -21.50 7.76
CA GLU A 158 -6.50 -21.53 9.10
C GLU A 158 -6.70 -20.21 9.87
N LEU A 159 -6.91 -19.10 9.16
CA LEU A 159 -7.07 -17.77 9.77
C LEU A 159 -8.49 -17.47 10.24
N ARG A 160 -9.48 -18.32 9.88
CA ARG A 160 -10.92 -18.15 10.20
C ARG A 160 -11.47 -19.20 11.14
N SER A 161 -10.58 -20.02 11.76
CA SER A 161 -10.95 -21.02 12.74
C SER A 161 -10.99 -20.48 14.18
#